data_a010780fd66453f5a079671998f8b21f
#
_entry.id   a010780fd66453f5a079671998f8b21f
#
_cell.length_a   1.000
_cell.length_b   1.000
_cell.length_c   1.000
_cell.angle_alpha   90.00
_cell.angle_beta   90.00
_cell.angle_gamma   90.00
#
_symmetry.space_group_name_H-M   'P 1'
#
loop_
_entity.id
_entity.type
_entity.pdbx_description
1 polymer ?
#
loop_
_entity_poly.entity_id
_entity_poly.type
_entity_poly.pdbx_seq_one_letter_code
_entity_poly.pdbx_strand_id
1 'polypeptide(L)'
;MNPSNPILQVDALGFAYPGQPPIASDWNASIGPGVTLLYGDTGAGKSALLQAIAGALPATGRLTVSGASLAASPEAYRRNVFFVDPSTDRFDQATVQGCTATLREGDAGFSDARWQALVEGFSLVPHLEKSMFMLSTGSRRKVWLAAALASGRPLVLLDEPAAALDAGSVRCLWRSLSELSRSGEARAFLVASAERIDSVPLAGTIELPLR
;
A
#
# COMPACT_ATOMS: atom_id res chain seq x y z
N MET A 1 -2.22 -10.97 -26.63
CA MET A 1 -2.30 -10.18 -25.39
C MET A 1 -1.13 -9.22 -25.41
N ASN A 2 -1.36 -7.91 -25.55
CA ASN A 2 -0.30 -6.93 -25.34
C ASN A 2 0.16 -7.07 -23.88
N PRO A 3 1.47 -7.18 -23.60
CA PRO A 3 1.93 -7.07 -22.24
C PRO A 3 1.54 -5.69 -21.72
N SER A 4 0.55 -5.63 -20.84
CA SER A 4 0.17 -4.39 -20.18
C SER A 4 1.43 -3.82 -19.55
N ASN A 5 1.73 -2.56 -19.84
CA ASN A 5 2.91 -1.86 -19.31
C ASN A 5 2.91 -2.02 -17.77
N PRO A 6 3.99 -2.45 -17.14
CA PRO A 6 4.01 -2.67 -15.70
C PRO A 6 3.71 -1.37 -14.95
N ILE A 7 2.98 -1.47 -13.85
CA ILE A 7 2.72 -0.35 -12.94
C ILE A 7 3.99 -0.03 -12.14
N LEU A 8 4.64 -1.05 -11.60
CA LEU A 8 5.92 -0.93 -10.91
C LEU A 8 6.98 -1.74 -11.63
N GLN A 9 8.08 -1.08 -12.00
CA GLN A 9 9.30 -1.71 -12.49
C GLN A 9 10.41 -1.52 -11.46
N VAL A 10 11.05 -2.62 -11.10
CA VAL A 10 12.20 -2.68 -10.17
C VAL A 10 13.39 -3.25 -10.93
N ASP A 11 14.48 -2.49 -10.99
CA ASP A 11 15.72 -2.91 -11.65
C ASP A 11 16.88 -2.88 -10.66
N ALA A 12 17.48 -4.03 -10.40
CA ALA A 12 18.65 -4.23 -9.55
C ALA A 12 18.52 -3.57 -8.15
N LEU A 13 17.35 -3.70 -7.51
CA LEU A 13 17.13 -3.12 -6.18
C LEU A 13 18.04 -3.81 -5.16
N GLY A 14 18.82 -2.99 -4.44
CA GLY A 14 19.61 -3.39 -3.29
C GLY A 14 19.20 -2.62 -2.04
N PHE A 15 18.92 -3.35 -0.96
CA PHE A 15 18.58 -2.76 0.32
C PHE A 15 19.01 -3.65 1.48
N ALA A 16 19.67 -3.03 2.48
CA ALA A 16 20.04 -3.66 3.75
C ALA A 16 19.94 -2.66 4.89
N TYR A 17 19.59 -3.09 6.08
CA TYR A 17 19.84 -2.29 7.29
C TYR A 17 21.34 -2.31 7.66
N PRO A 18 21.87 -1.23 8.24
CA PRO A 18 23.26 -1.20 8.69
C PRO A 18 23.60 -2.40 9.58
N GLY A 19 24.64 -3.17 9.18
CA GLY A 19 25.12 -4.33 9.93
C GLY A 19 24.23 -5.57 9.85
N GLN A 20 23.23 -5.60 8.95
CA GLN A 20 22.35 -6.75 8.73
C GLN A 20 22.51 -7.34 7.33
N PRO A 21 22.17 -8.61 7.14
CA PRO A 21 22.09 -9.20 5.81
C PRO A 21 21.15 -8.41 4.88
N PRO A 22 21.44 -8.37 3.57
CA PRO A 22 20.59 -7.66 2.63
C PRO A 22 19.19 -8.30 2.55
N ILE A 23 18.16 -7.46 2.54
CA ILE A 23 16.78 -7.85 2.27
C ILE A 23 16.57 -8.02 0.78
N ALA A 24 17.21 -7.19 -0.02
CA ALA A 24 17.26 -7.29 -1.47
C ALA A 24 18.69 -7.11 -1.97
N SER A 25 19.11 -7.91 -2.95
CA SER A 25 20.39 -7.82 -3.67
C SER A 25 20.12 -8.03 -5.14
N ASP A 26 20.35 -6.99 -5.94
CA ASP A 26 20.11 -7.00 -7.39
C ASP A 26 18.71 -7.53 -7.79
N TRP A 27 17.71 -7.28 -6.93
CA TRP A 27 16.36 -7.78 -7.14
C TRP A 27 15.68 -7.05 -8.28
N ASN A 28 15.08 -7.85 -9.17
CA ASN A 28 14.34 -7.37 -10.33
C ASN A 28 12.90 -7.85 -10.27
N ALA A 29 11.95 -6.95 -10.54
CA ALA A 29 10.54 -7.29 -10.59
C ALA A 29 9.76 -6.38 -11.54
N SER A 30 8.71 -6.93 -12.11
CA SER A 30 7.74 -6.22 -12.94
C SER A 30 6.35 -6.53 -12.43
N ILE A 31 5.66 -5.54 -11.84
CA ILE A 31 4.36 -5.72 -11.20
C ILE A 31 3.31 -5.00 -12.05
N GLY A 32 2.38 -5.77 -12.58
CA GLY A 32 1.23 -5.29 -13.35
C GLY A 32 0.03 -4.95 -12.47
N PRO A 33 -1.11 -4.62 -13.11
CA PRO A 33 -2.37 -4.36 -12.40
C PRO A 33 -2.86 -5.57 -11.60
N GLY A 34 -3.62 -5.29 -10.53
CA GLY A 34 -4.19 -6.29 -9.64
C GLY A 34 -3.48 -6.35 -8.29
N VAL A 35 -3.72 -7.41 -7.53
CA VAL A 35 -3.17 -7.60 -6.18
C VAL A 35 -1.99 -8.57 -6.25
N THR A 36 -0.82 -8.12 -5.82
CA THR A 36 0.38 -8.93 -5.63
C THR A 36 0.64 -9.09 -4.14
N LEU A 37 0.79 -10.32 -3.68
CA LEU A 37 1.13 -10.65 -2.31
C LEU A 37 2.66 -10.61 -2.13
N LEU A 38 3.13 -9.83 -1.17
CA LEU A 38 4.49 -9.90 -0.65
C LEU A 38 4.47 -10.75 0.61
N TYR A 39 4.80 -12.03 0.45
CA TYR A 39 4.70 -13.05 1.49
C TYR A 39 6.05 -13.29 2.17
N GLY A 40 6.02 -13.53 3.47
CA GLY A 40 7.19 -13.91 4.25
C GLY A 40 6.94 -13.80 5.74
N ASP A 41 7.76 -14.47 6.53
CA ASP A 41 7.66 -14.47 7.98
C ASP A 41 7.76 -13.08 8.60
N THR A 42 7.32 -12.96 9.86
CA THR A 42 7.57 -11.75 10.66
C THR A 42 9.08 -11.50 10.77
N GLY A 43 9.49 -10.27 10.51
CA GLY A 43 10.92 -9.92 10.48
C GLY A 43 11.65 -10.20 9.17
N ALA A 44 11.02 -10.80 8.15
CA ALA A 44 11.64 -11.08 6.85
C ALA A 44 11.96 -9.82 6.01
N GLY A 45 11.62 -8.61 6.48
CA GLY A 45 11.91 -7.36 5.80
C GLY A 45 10.81 -6.82 4.90
N LYS A 46 9.58 -7.36 4.97
CA LYS A 46 8.43 -6.90 4.16
C LYS A 46 8.17 -5.40 4.26
N SER A 47 8.05 -4.88 5.48
CA SER A 47 7.82 -3.45 5.74
C SER A 47 8.95 -2.58 5.19
N ALA A 48 10.19 -3.01 5.37
CA ALA A 48 11.37 -2.32 4.87
C ALA A 48 11.39 -2.26 3.33
N LEU A 49 11.03 -3.36 2.67
CA LEU A 49 10.92 -3.41 1.22
C LEU A 49 9.80 -2.48 0.72
N LEU A 50 8.62 -2.45 1.38
CA LEU A 50 7.57 -1.50 1.05
C LEU A 50 8.01 -0.05 1.22
N GLN A 51 8.73 0.27 2.30
CA GLN A 51 9.28 1.61 2.55
C GLN A 51 10.34 2.01 1.49
N ALA A 52 11.19 1.07 1.07
CA ALA A 52 12.15 1.29 -0.02
C ALA A 52 11.42 1.55 -1.34
N ILE A 53 10.41 0.76 -1.69
CA ILE A 53 9.57 0.96 -2.88
C ILE A 53 8.80 2.29 -2.78
N ALA A 54 8.34 2.70 -1.61
CA ALA A 54 7.70 4.00 -1.41
C ALA A 54 8.65 5.19 -1.57
N GLY A 55 9.97 4.95 -1.64
CA GLY A 55 10.99 5.99 -1.62
C GLY A 55 11.12 6.68 -0.27
N ALA A 56 10.72 5.99 0.82
CA ALA A 56 10.85 6.44 2.21
C ALA A 56 12.17 5.99 2.84
N LEU A 57 12.77 4.89 2.35
CA LEU A 57 14.09 4.42 2.75
C LEU A 57 15.04 4.47 1.56
N PRO A 58 16.34 4.80 1.78
CA PRO A 58 17.34 4.76 0.73
C PRO A 58 17.60 3.32 0.27
N ALA A 59 17.64 3.13 -1.04
CA ALA A 59 17.94 1.87 -1.68
C ALA A 59 18.77 2.13 -2.94
N THR A 60 19.54 1.14 -3.39
CA THR A 60 20.24 1.17 -4.68
C THR A 60 19.35 0.59 -5.77
N GLY A 61 19.76 0.75 -7.04
CA GLY A 61 18.98 0.30 -8.19
C GLY A 61 18.00 1.35 -8.70
N ARG A 62 17.04 0.92 -9.50
CA ARG A 62 16.07 1.82 -10.13
C ARG A 62 14.64 1.37 -9.81
N LEU A 63 13.83 2.34 -9.41
CA LEU A 63 12.39 2.17 -9.20
C LEU A 63 11.64 3.10 -10.14
N THR A 64 10.66 2.56 -10.87
CA THR A 64 9.80 3.32 -11.78
C THR A 64 8.35 2.92 -11.56
N VAL A 65 7.47 3.90 -11.32
CA VAL A 65 6.01 3.69 -11.21
C VAL A 65 5.32 4.47 -12.31
N SER A 66 4.58 3.76 -13.17
CA SER A 66 3.85 4.37 -14.31
C SER A 66 4.71 5.37 -15.11
N GLY A 67 5.97 5.00 -15.39
CA GLY A 67 6.93 5.80 -16.14
C GLY A 67 7.67 6.87 -15.35
N ALA A 68 7.30 7.18 -14.11
CA ALA A 68 8.02 8.10 -13.24
C ALA A 68 9.13 7.37 -12.49
N SER A 69 10.38 7.82 -12.61
CA SER A 69 11.54 7.25 -11.91
C SER A 69 11.75 7.94 -10.57
N LEU A 70 11.98 7.16 -9.50
CA LEU A 70 12.29 7.70 -8.18
C LEU A 70 13.56 8.57 -8.18
N ALA A 71 14.58 8.17 -8.91
CA ALA A 71 15.85 8.89 -8.97
C ALA A 71 15.76 10.17 -9.82
N ALA A 72 15.06 10.12 -10.95
CA ALA A 72 14.99 11.25 -11.89
C ALA A 72 13.87 12.25 -11.56
N SER A 73 12.77 11.79 -10.98
CA SER A 73 11.56 12.58 -10.73
C SER A 73 10.89 12.15 -9.43
N PRO A 74 11.53 12.33 -8.25
CA PRO A 74 11.06 11.77 -6.99
C PRO A 74 9.66 12.24 -6.58
N GLU A 75 9.30 13.49 -6.88
CA GLU A 75 7.95 13.99 -6.61
C GLU A 75 6.89 13.33 -7.49
N ALA A 76 7.14 13.21 -8.81
CA ALA A 76 6.24 12.53 -9.71
C ALA A 76 6.08 11.05 -9.35
N TYR A 77 7.18 10.39 -8.95
CA TYR A 77 7.15 9.03 -8.44
C TYR A 77 6.23 8.92 -7.23
N ARG A 78 6.44 9.74 -6.18
CA ARG A 78 5.65 9.69 -4.94
C ARG A 78 4.18 10.02 -5.14
N ARG A 79 3.83 10.87 -6.11
CA ARG A 79 2.42 11.12 -6.49
C ARG A 79 1.74 9.89 -7.05
N ASN A 80 2.48 8.96 -7.64
CA ASN A 80 1.97 7.71 -8.18
C ASN A 80 1.89 6.58 -7.14
N VAL A 81 2.40 6.79 -5.92
CA VAL A 81 2.44 5.79 -4.86
C VAL A 81 1.56 6.21 -3.69
N PHE A 82 0.67 5.33 -3.24
CA PHE A 82 0.01 5.46 -1.96
C PHE A 82 0.71 4.55 -0.95
N PHE A 83 1.25 5.16 0.08
CA PHE A 83 1.84 4.45 1.22
C PHE A 83 1.65 5.26 2.50
N VAL A 84 1.19 4.60 3.55
CA VAL A 84 1.18 5.13 4.92
C VAL A 84 1.88 4.11 5.81
N ASP A 85 2.94 4.52 6.49
CA ASP A 85 3.58 3.72 7.52
C ASP A 85 2.61 3.55 8.69
N PRO A 86 2.23 2.31 9.06
CA PRO A 86 1.28 2.08 10.16
C PRO A 86 1.74 2.60 11.53
N SER A 87 3.05 2.86 11.69
CA SER A 87 3.63 3.40 12.93
C SER A 87 3.67 4.92 12.99
N THR A 88 3.24 5.62 11.92
CA THR A 88 3.34 7.08 11.86
C THR A 88 2.43 7.78 12.87
N ASP A 89 2.95 8.82 13.52
CA ASP A 89 2.24 9.76 14.37
C ASP A 89 1.89 11.09 13.66
N ARG A 90 2.32 11.22 12.40
CA ARG A 90 2.19 12.44 11.58
C ARG A 90 0.78 13.02 11.58
N PHE A 91 -0.24 12.18 11.68
CA PHE A 91 -1.64 12.58 11.59
C PHE A 91 -2.34 12.66 12.94
N ASP A 92 -1.64 12.47 14.05
CA ASP A 92 -2.24 12.36 15.39
C ASP A 92 -3.16 13.52 15.75
N GLN A 93 -2.78 14.74 15.41
CA GLN A 93 -3.56 15.94 15.71
C GLN A 93 -4.66 16.25 14.68
N ALA A 94 -4.63 15.59 13.52
CA ALA A 94 -5.67 15.77 12.50
C ALA A 94 -6.93 14.97 12.85
N THR A 95 -8.10 15.46 12.45
CA THR A 95 -9.32 14.63 12.45
C THR A 95 -9.21 13.57 11.36
N VAL A 96 -10.06 12.52 11.41
CA VAL A 96 -10.14 11.52 10.35
C VAL A 96 -10.38 12.18 8.99
N GLN A 97 -11.29 13.15 8.92
CA GLN A 97 -11.52 13.92 7.68
C GLN A 97 -10.29 14.72 7.26
N GLY A 98 -9.62 15.41 8.18
CA GLY A 98 -8.39 16.16 7.90
C GLY A 98 -7.23 15.25 7.45
N CYS A 99 -7.06 14.10 8.09
CA CYS A 99 -6.09 13.10 7.67
C CYS A 99 -6.38 12.63 6.24
N THR A 100 -7.63 12.29 5.93
CA THR A 100 -8.04 11.84 4.59
C THR A 100 -7.85 12.95 3.55
N ALA A 101 -8.18 14.21 3.89
CA ALA A 101 -7.95 15.34 3.00
C ALA A 101 -6.47 15.48 2.63
N THR A 102 -5.56 15.32 3.61
CA THR A 102 -4.11 15.33 3.35
C THR A 102 -3.66 14.13 2.50
N LEU A 103 -4.18 12.93 2.76
CA LEU A 103 -3.79 11.72 2.02
C LEU A 103 -4.24 11.76 0.56
N ARG A 104 -5.38 12.39 0.27
CA ARG A 104 -5.92 12.53 -1.11
C ARG A 104 -5.33 13.73 -1.87
N GLU A 105 -4.54 14.57 -1.24
CA GLU A 105 -3.96 15.75 -1.87
C GLU A 105 -3.14 15.35 -3.12
N GLY A 106 -3.42 16.01 -4.25
CA GLY A 106 -2.79 15.71 -5.53
C GLY A 106 -3.21 14.40 -6.20
N ASP A 107 -4.22 13.70 -5.65
CA ASP A 107 -4.78 12.47 -6.22
C ASP A 107 -6.08 12.76 -6.98
N ALA A 108 -5.95 13.13 -8.25
CA ALA A 108 -7.10 13.45 -9.11
C ALA A 108 -8.04 12.26 -9.36
N GLY A 109 -7.56 11.03 -9.13
CA GLY A 109 -8.34 9.81 -9.28
C GLY A 109 -9.00 9.31 -7.99
N PHE A 110 -8.91 10.06 -6.89
CA PHE A 110 -9.52 9.67 -5.63
C PHE A 110 -11.05 9.56 -5.77
N SER A 111 -11.60 8.42 -5.38
CA SER A 111 -13.04 8.14 -5.49
C SER A 111 -13.77 8.45 -4.18
N ASP A 112 -14.50 9.58 -4.13
CA ASP A 112 -15.34 9.94 -2.98
C ASP A 112 -16.44 8.91 -2.72
N ALA A 113 -17.02 8.34 -3.77
CA ALA A 113 -18.05 7.31 -3.62
C ALA A 113 -17.48 6.04 -2.96
N ARG A 114 -16.28 5.62 -3.37
CA ARG A 114 -15.59 4.46 -2.76
C ARG A 114 -15.17 4.78 -1.32
N TRP A 115 -14.68 5.97 -1.06
CA TRP A 115 -14.36 6.43 0.30
C TRP A 115 -15.57 6.33 1.22
N GLN A 116 -16.73 6.85 0.82
CA GLN A 116 -17.95 6.78 1.63
C GLN A 116 -18.40 5.34 1.90
N ALA A 117 -18.41 4.49 0.87
CA ALA A 117 -18.74 3.07 1.04
C ALA A 117 -17.78 2.36 2.01
N LEU A 118 -16.47 2.71 1.99
CA LEU A 118 -15.47 2.15 2.90
C LEU A 118 -15.61 2.71 4.32
N VAL A 119 -15.96 3.98 4.49
CA VAL A 119 -16.27 4.58 5.79
C VAL A 119 -17.41 3.83 6.48
N GLU A 120 -18.47 3.48 5.75
CA GLU A 120 -19.55 2.66 6.25
C GLU A 120 -19.08 1.21 6.52
N GLY A 121 -18.42 0.60 5.54
CA GLY A 121 -17.94 -0.80 5.62
C GLY A 121 -16.96 -1.07 6.75
N PHE A 122 -16.14 -0.09 7.10
CA PHE A 122 -15.22 -0.13 8.24
C PHE A 122 -15.80 0.43 9.54
N SER A 123 -17.09 0.85 9.54
CA SER A 123 -17.76 1.47 10.69
C SER A 123 -17.03 2.72 11.22
N LEU A 124 -16.54 3.56 10.31
CA LEU A 124 -15.79 4.78 10.64
C LEU A 124 -16.69 6.01 10.85
N VAL A 125 -17.98 5.95 10.50
CA VAL A 125 -18.92 7.09 10.61
C VAL A 125 -18.83 7.80 11.96
N PRO A 126 -18.85 7.10 13.14
CA PRO A 126 -18.79 7.76 14.45
C PRO A 126 -17.41 8.37 14.78
N HIS A 127 -16.44 8.23 13.90
CA HIS A 127 -15.06 8.63 14.13
C HIS A 127 -14.60 9.78 13.24
N LEU A 128 -15.37 10.21 12.25
CA LEU A 128 -14.94 11.16 11.22
C LEU A 128 -14.42 12.48 11.79
N GLU A 129 -15.06 12.99 12.85
CA GLU A 129 -14.70 14.25 13.50
C GLU A 129 -13.68 14.07 14.65
N LYS A 130 -13.31 12.83 15.00
CA LYS A 130 -12.34 12.59 16.06
C LYS A 130 -10.92 12.76 15.52
N SER A 131 -10.04 13.28 16.38
CA SER A 131 -8.61 13.32 16.08
C SER A 131 -8.04 11.89 16.03
N MET A 132 -7.07 11.66 15.16
CA MET A 132 -6.47 10.35 14.92
C MET A 132 -5.88 9.74 16.20
N PHE A 133 -5.30 10.55 17.11
CA PHE A 133 -4.77 10.06 18.39
C PHE A 133 -5.84 9.47 19.33
N MET A 134 -7.12 9.84 19.16
CA MET A 134 -8.24 9.31 19.95
C MET A 134 -8.72 7.93 19.47
N LEU A 135 -8.22 7.47 18.33
CA LEU A 135 -8.61 6.20 17.74
C LEU A 135 -7.74 5.05 18.27
N SER A 136 -8.34 3.86 18.39
CA SER A 136 -7.57 2.64 18.57
C SER A 136 -6.67 2.37 17.36
N THR A 137 -5.62 1.58 17.53
CA THR A 137 -4.74 1.15 16.44
C THR A 137 -5.52 0.57 15.26
N GLY A 138 -6.52 -0.29 15.53
CA GLY A 138 -7.38 -0.85 14.49
C GLY A 138 -8.21 0.22 13.77
N SER A 139 -8.79 1.19 14.50
CA SER A 139 -9.57 2.27 13.90
C SER A 139 -8.71 3.21 13.06
N ARG A 140 -7.49 3.55 13.50
CA ARG A 140 -6.52 4.30 12.68
C ARG A 140 -6.20 3.55 11.38
N ARG A 141 -5.93 2.26 11.47
CA ARG A 141 -5.63 1.41 10.31
C ARG A 141 -6.77 1.40 9.31
N LYS A 142 -8.02 1.32 9.77
CA LYS A 142 -9.22 1.41 8.91
C LYS A 142 -9.27 2.74 8.12
N VAL A 143 -8.90 3.87 8.73
CA VAL A 143 -8.85 5.17 8.05
C VAL A 143 -7.84 5.13 6.89
N TRP A 144 -6.63 4.64 7.14
CA TRP A 144 -5.59 4.54 6.11
C TRP A 144 -5.97 3.56 5.00
N LEU A 145 -6.58 2.43 5.36
CA LEU A 145 -7.07 1.44 4.38
C LEU A 145 -8.20 2.02 3.51
N ALA A 146 -9.16 2.73 4.11
CA ALA A 146 -10.22 3.37 3.35
C ALA A 146 -9.64 4.40 2.36
N ALA A 147 -8.69 5.23 2.80
CA ALA A 147 -8.02 6.19 1.93
C ALA A 147 -7.21 5.50 0.81
N ALA A 148 -6.48 4.42 1.13
CA ALA A 148 -5.69 3.64 0.18
C ALA A 148 -6.56 3.00 -0.91
N LEU A 149 -7.65 2.36 -0.52
CA LEU A 149 -8.58 1.69 -1.45
C LEU A 149 -9.36 2.70 -2.30
N ALA A 150 -9.67 3.88 -1.75
CA ALA A 150 -10.31 4.97 -2.48
C ALA A 150 -9.36 5.78 -3.37
N SER A 151 -8.04 5.71 -3.13
CA SER A 151 -7.02 6.41 -3.91
C SER A 151 -7.07 6.00 -5.38
N GLY A 152 -6.81 6.92 -6.29
CA GLY A 152 -6.61 6.66 -7.72
C GLY A 152 -5.14 6.47 -8.12
N ARG A 153 -4.21 6.49 -7.17
CA ARG A 153 -2.78 6.33 -7.48
C ARG A 153 -2.49 4.95 -8.06
N PRO A 154 -1.62 4.88 -9.06
CA PRO A 154 -1.29 3.63 -9.75
C PRO A 154 -0.77 2.51 -8.85
N LEU A 155 0.06 2.84 -7.86
CA LEU A 155 0.63 1.86 -6.92
C LEU A 155 0.14 2.12 -5.50
N VAL A 156 -0.41 1.09 -4.86
CA VAL A 156 -0.84 1.11 -3.46
C VAL A 156 -0.07 0.06 -2.68
N LEU A 157 0.59 0.48 -1.61
CA LEU A 157 1.40 -0.38 -0.76
C LEU A 157 0.70 -0.54 0.60
N LEU A 158 0.41 -1.79 0.98
CA LEU A 158 -0.30 -2.13 2.21
C LEU A 158 0.55 -3.05 3.08
N ASP A 159 0.92 -2.58 4.28
CA ASP A 159 1.73 -3.34 5.23
C ASP A 159 0.87 -3.98 6.30
N GLU A 160 0.84 -5.31 6.31
CA GLU A 160 0.03 -6.15 7.23
C GLU A 160 -1.40 -5.58 7.41
N PRO A 161 -2.17 -5.39 6.31
CA PRO A 161 -3.38 -4.57 6.35
C PRO A 161 -4.50 -5.17 7.23
N ALA A 162 -4.51 -6.48 7.46
CA ALA A 162 -5.50 -7.14 8.31
C ALA A 162 -5.14 -7.08 9.81
N ALA A 163 -3.90 -6.69 10.17
CA ALA A 163 -3.48 -6.66 11.57
C ALA A 163 -4.32 -5.67 12.40
N ALA A 164 -4.69 -6.09 13.60
CA ALA A 164 -5.50 -5.31 14.55
C ALA A 164 -6.93 -4.94 14.05
N LEU A 165 -7.41 -5.56 12.97
CA LEU A 165 -8.79 -5.40 12.51
C LEU A 165 -9.72 -6.42 13.17
N ASP A 166 -10.96 -6.00 13.38
CA ASP A 166 -12.05 -6.94 13.69
C ASP A 166 -12.48 -7.76 12.46
N ALA A 167 -13.14 -8.88 12.70
CA ALA A 167 -13.55 -9.80 11.63
C ALA A 167 -14.45 -9.15 10.55
N GLY A 168 -15.28 -8.17 10.92
CA GLY A 168 -16.12 -7.42 9.96
C GLY A 168 -15.26 -6.58 9.02
N SER A 169 -14.28 -5.88 9.58
CA SER A 169 -13.34 -5.06 8.83
C SER A 169 -12.40 -5.88 7.95
N VAL A 170 -11.95 -7.04 8.42
CA VAL A 170 -11.18 -7.99 7.59
C VAL A 170 -11.98 -8.43 6.37
N ARG A 171 -13.26 -8.79 6.55
CA ARG A 171 -14.13 -9.14 5.41
C ARG A 171 -14.34 -7.97 4.44
N CYS A 172 -14.52 -6.74 4.97
CA CYS A 172 -14.64 -5.54 4.15
C CYS A 172 -13.37 -5.32 3.32
N LEU A 173 -12.19 -5.40 3.93
CA LEU A 173 -10.89 -5.25 3.27
C LEU A 173 -10.72 -6.22 2.10
N TRP A 174 -10.87 -7.52 2.36
CA TRP A 174 -10.63 -8.54 1.33
C TRP A 174 -11.66 -8.50 0.21
N ARG A 175 -12.92 -8.21 0.52
CA ARG A 175 -13.96 -7.98 -0.50
C ARG A 175 -13.59 -6.81 -1.40
N SER A 176 -13.21 -5.66 -0.82
CA SER A 176 -12.85 -4.46 -1.59
C SER A 176 -11.62 -4.69 -2.47
N LEU A 177 -10.57 -5.37 -1.96
CA LEU A 177 -9.41 -5.74 -2.77
C LEU A 177 -9.78 -6.72 -3.88
N SER A 178 -10.67 -7.68 -3.62
CA SER A 178 -11.15 -8.63 -4.62
C SER A 178 -11.95 -7.93 -5.73
N GLU A 179 -12.79 -6.96 -5.39
CA GLU A 179 -13.51 -6.13 -6.36
C GLU A 179 -12.55 -5.30 -7.22
N LEU A 180 -11.58 -4.65 -6.59
CA LEU A 180 -10.55 -3.86 -7.28
C LEU A 180 -9.66 -4.73 -8.19
N SER A 181 -9.31 -5.94 -7.75
CA SER A 181 -8.55 -6.88 -8.59
C SER A 181 -9.30 -7.29 -9.87
N ARG A 182 -10.64 -7.30 -9.82
CA ARG A 182 -11.49 -7.67 -10.96
C ARG A 182 -11.98 -6.48 -11.78
N SER A 183 -11.80 -5.27 -11.31
CA SER A 183 -12.36 -4.06 -11.96
C SER A 183 -11.72 -3.73 -13.31
N GLY A 184 -10.53 -4.26 -13.59
CA GLY A 184 -9.74 -3.91 -14.77
C GLY A 184 -9.06 -2.54 -14.67
N GLU A 185 -9.11 -1.88 -13.51
CA GLU A 185 -8.37 -0.65 -13.28
C GLU A 185 -6.86 -0.88 -13.45
N ALA A 186 -6.16 0.07 -14.08
CA ALA A 186 -4.71 0.02 -14.24
C ALA A 186 -3.99 0.42 -12.93
N ARG A 187 -4.23 -0.35 -11.85
CA ARG A 187 -3.67 -0.13 -10.52
C ARG A 187 -3.08 -1.41 -9.96
N ALA A 188 -1.95 -1.30 -9.29
CA ALA A 188 -1.29 -2.40 -8.58
C ALA A 188 -1.43 -2.19 -7.06
N PHE A 189 -1.79 -3.26 -6.36
CA PHE A 189 -1.78 -3.34 -4.90
C PHE A 189 -0.72 -4.32 -4.48
N LEU A 190 0.33 -3.85 -3.80
CA LEU A 190 1.34 -4.71 -3.20
C LEU A 190 1.01 -4.86 -1.71
N VAL A 191 0.58 -6.05 -1.33
CA VAL A 191 0.08 -6.36 0.01
C VAL A 191 1.12 -7.22 0.72
N ALA A 192 1.77 -6.68 1.74
CA ALA A 192 2.67 -7.43 2.60
C ALA A 192 1.87 -8.18 3.68
N SER A 193 2.11 -9.48 3.81
CA SER A 193 1.48 -10.30 4.84
C SER A 193 2.36 -11.48 5.25
N ALA A 194 2.30 -11.84 6.54
CA ALA A 194 2.86 -13.08 7.05
C ALA A 194 1.93 -14.28 6.82
N GLU A 195 0.69 -14.03 6.43
CA GLU A 195 -0.30 -15.05 6.11
C GLU A 195 -0.62 -15.07 4.62
N ARG A 196 -0.96 -16.24 4.09
CA ARG A 196 -1.46 -16.36 2.71
C ARG A 196 -2.87 -15.77 2.61
N ILE A 197 -3.18 -15.16 1.48
CA ILE A 197 -4.47 -14.52 1.22
C ILE A 197 -5.18 -15.33 0.14
N ASP A 198 -6.15 -16.17 0.56
CA ASP A 198 -6.88 -17.05 -0.36
C ASP A 198 -8.20 -16.41 -0.85
N SER A 199 -8.64 -15.32 -0.20
CA SER A 199 -9.94 -14.68 -0.49
C SER A 199 -9.89 -13.62 -1.58
N VAL A 200 -8.70 -13.30 -2.11
CA VAL A 200 -8.48 -12.28 -3.14
C VAL A 200 -7.80 -12.91 -4.35
N PRO A 201 -8.28 -12.68 -5.59
CA PRO A 201 -7.55 -13.09 -6.77
C PRO A 201 -6.20 -12.37 -6.86
N LEU A 202 -5.11 -13.13 -6.77
CA LEU A 202 -3.76 -12.59 -6.83
C LEU A 202 -3.26 -12.55 -8.27
N ALA A 203 -2.67 -11.43 -8.68
CA ALA A 203 -1.93 -11.29 -9.93
C ALA A 203 -0.52 -11.90 -9.84
N GLY A 204 0.02 -12.02 -8.62
CA GLY A 204 1.32 -12.61 -8.36
C GLY A 204 1.62 -12.76 -6.87
N THR A 205 2.71 -13.46 -6.57
CA THR A 205 3.26 -13.57 -5.21
C THR A 205 4.78 -13.39 -5.28
N ILE A 206 5.29 -12.58 -4.37
CA ILE A 206 6.73 -12.36 -4.14
C ILE A 206 7.02 -12.93 -2.76
N GLU A 207 7.95 -13.87 -2.67
CA GLU A 207 8.31 -14.51 -1.41
C GLU A 207 9.63 -13.96 -0.87
N LEU A 208 9.67 -13.63 0.42
CA LEU A 208 10.89 -13.24 1.13
C LEU A 208 11.48 -14.45 1.89
N PRO A 209 12.82 -14.56 1.97
CA PRO A 209 13.83 -13.66 1.42
C PRO A 209 13.89 -13.69 -0.12
N LEU A 210 14.18 -12.53 -0.73
CA LEU A 210 14.34 -12.42 -2.18
C LEU A 210 15.55 -13.25 -2.63
N ARG A 211 15.36 -14.05 -3.67
CA ARG A 211 16.39 -14.91 -4.27
C ARG A 211 16.79 -14.40 -5.65
#